data_178c613d70a4a0496ee67143aa274b3d
#
_entry.id   178c613d70a4a0496ee67143aa274b3d
#
_cell.length_a   1.000
_cell.length_b   1.000
_cell.length_c   1.000
_cell.angle_alpha   90.00
_cell.angle_beta   90.00
_cell.angle_gamma   90.00
#
_symmetry.space_group_name_H-M   'P 1'
#
loop_
_entity.id
_entity.type
_entity.pdbx_description
1 polymer ?
#
loop_
_entity_poly.entity_id
_entity_poly.type
_entity_poly.pdbx_seq_one_letter_code
_entity_poly.pdbx_strand_id
1 'polypeptide(L)'
;MSGMSFLATDTKGDLYRNYGRITKEDYHYNVAVIDLRNPTQSDGNNLLHLVNKYMDAYKENPDDISLKARAEKYAKIIAKTLIYGDGDASAYGQNAFFYDSAEGLMTSVILLIAEFAEPKERHIVSVFKLIQELMAPSNVKGKNHFQLLLDRLPMDHKARWFAGAALSAGEQAMASVMSTALSRLNSFFGYGDGTGVVL
;
A
#
# COMPACT_ATOMS: atom_id res chain seq x y z
N MET A 1 -4.41 3.21 37.00
CA MET A 1 -4.54 2.95 35.53
C MET A 1 -3.15 2.74 34.95
N SER A 2 -2.96 1.71 34.12
CA SER A 2 -1.63 1.40 33.57
C SER A 2 -1.18 2.39 32.48
N GLY A 3 -2.08 3.17 31.90
CA GLY A 3 -1.80 4.07 30.78
C GLY A 3 -1.28 3.37 29.51
N MET A 4 -1.41 2.05 29.43
CA MET A 4 -0.93 1.26 28.27
C MET A 4 -1.89 1.34 27.10
N SER A 5 -1.37 1.54 25.90
CA SER A 5 -2.11 1.29 24.67
C SER A 5 -2.22 -0.21 24.42
N PHE A 6 -3.35 -0.65 23.89
CA PHE A 6 -3.58 -2.06 23.56
C PHE A 6 -4.36 -2.20 22.25
N LEU A 7 -4.20 -3.33 21.60
CA LEU A 7 -4.99 -3.77 20.45
C LEU A 7 -5.76 -5.01 20.88
N ALA A 8 -7.04 -5.07 20.57
CA ALA A 8 -7.88 -6.23 20.84
C ALA A 8 -8.62 -6.67 19.57
N THR A 9 -8.72 -7.98 19.37
CA THR A 9 -9.59 -8.57 18.35
C THR A 9 -10.91 -8.96 18.97
N ASP A 10 -12.02 -8.52 18.36
CA ASP A 10 -13.37 -8.72 18.87
C ASP A 10 -14.25 -9.40 17.83
N THR A 11 -14.27 -10.72 17.81
CA THR A 11 -14.96 -11.52 16.80
C THR A 11 -16.49 -11.39 16.84
N LYS A 12 -17.06 -10.97 17.96
CA LYS A 12 -18.52 -10.87 18.18
C LYS A 12 -19.01 -9.42 18.40
N GLY A 13 -18.10 -8.49 18.58
CA GLY A 13 -18.43 -7.10 18.95
C GLY A 13 -18.77 -6.90 20.43
N ASP A 14 -18.57 -7.95 21.26
CA ASP A 14 -18.95 -7.89 22.68
C ASP A 14 -18.01 -7.01 23.50
N LEU A 15 -16.71 -7.02 23.19
CA LEU A 15 -15.74 -6.17 23.88
C LEU A 15 -16.05 -4.69 23.65
N TYR A 16 -16.25 -4.29 22.42
CA TYR A 16 -16.56 -2.90 22.11
C TYR A 16 -17.91 -2.49 22.69
N ARG A 17 -18.95 -3.33 22.54
CA ARG A 17 -20.30 -3.07 23.04
C ARG A 17 -20.31 -2.86 24.55
N ASN A 18 -19.59 -3.69 25.30
CA ASN A 18 -19.62 -3.68 26.76
C ASN A 18 -18.64 -2.67 27.37
N TYR A 19 -17.49 -2.46 26.75
CA TYR A 19 -16.39 -1.70 27.36
C TYR A 19 -15.96 -0.45 26.57
N GLY A 20 -16.36 -0.31 25.29
CA GLY A 20 -15.90 0.79 24.44
C GLY A 20 -16.25 2.17 25.02
N ARG A 21 -17.50 2.35 25.52
CA ARG A 21 -17.93 3.60 26.15
C ARG A 21 -17.16 3.88 27.43
N ILE A 22 -17.04 2.89 28.32
CA ILE A 22 -16.31 3.00 29.60
C ILE A 22 -14.84 3.38 29.32
N THR A 23 -14.21 2.72 28.36
CA THR A 23 -12.81 3.00 27.98
C THR A 23 -12.65 4.43 27.49
N LYS A 24 -13.59 4.93 26.69
CA LYS A 24 -13.55 6.27 26.11
C LYS A 24 -13.93 7.36 27.12
N GLU A 25 -15.06 7.19 27.83
CA GLU A 25 -15.65 8.23 28.69
C GLU A 25 -15.02 8.25 30.09
N ASP A 26 -14.87 7.08 30.73
CA ASP A 26 -14.41 7.01 32.12
C ASP A 26 -12.88 6.97 32.21
N TYR A 27 -12.21 6.34 31.24
CA TYR A 27 -10.76 6.19 31.22
C TYR A 27 -10.04 7.11 30.23
N HIS A 28 -10.77 7.89 29.43
CA HIS A 28 -10.26 8.86 28.47
C HIS A 28 -9.27 8.30 27.44
N TYR A 29 -9.44 7.04 27.05
CA TYR A 29 -8.66 6.46 25.95
C TYR A 29 -9.15 6.97 24.60
N ASN A 30 -8.23 7.13 23.67
CA ASN A 30 -8.58 7.26 22.26
C ASN A 30 -8.91 5.86 21.73
N VAL A 31 -10.19 5.60 21.45
CA VAL A 31 -10.67 4.31 20.98
C VAL A 31 -10.97 4.41 19.49
N ALA A 32 -10.26 3.63 18.69
CA ALA A 32 -10.55 3.43 17.27
C ALA A 32 -11.06 2.00 17.04
N VAL A 33 -12.07 1.86 16.19
CA VAL A 33 -12.72 0.59 15.88
C VAL A 33 -12.68 0.35 14.37
N ILE A 34 -11.99 -0.72 13.97
CA ILE A 34 -12.02 -1.20 12.59
C ILE A 34 -13.05 -2.33 12.52
N ASP A 35 -14.20 -2.04 11.93
CA ASP A 35 -15.30 -3.00 11.78
C ASP A 35 -15.35 -3.52 10.33
N LEU A 36 -14.83 -4.75 10.15
CA LEU A 36 -14.80 -5.42 8.84
C LEU A 36 -16.18 -5.91 8.36
N ARG A 37 -17.18 -5.97 9.27
CA ARG A 37 -18.54 -6.39 8.91
C ARG A 37 -19.41 -5.20 8.49
N ASN A 38 -19.18 -4.05 9.13
CA ASN A 38 -19.90 -2.81 8.85
C ASN A 38 -18.92 -1.68 8.49
N PRO A 39 -18.29 -1.78 7.34
CA PRO A 39 -17.20 -0.88 6.96
C PRO A 39 -17.61 0.60 6.93
N THR A 40 -18.87 0.89 6.67
CA THR A 40 -19.43 2.26 6.67
C THR A 40 -19.53 2.87 8.06
N GLN A 41 -19.44 2.06 9.11
CA GLN A 41 -19.43 2.47 10.53
C GLN A 41 -18.04 2.31 11.17
N SER A 42 -17.08 1.85 10.41
CA SER A 42 -15.69 1.65 10.83
C SER A 42 -14.92 2.96 10.85
N ASP A 43 -13.99 3.09 11.80
CA ASP A 43 -12.97 4.11 11.69
C ASP A 43 -12.08 3.83 10.49
N GLY A 44 -11.71 4.88 9.76
CA GLY A 44 -10.82 4.77 8.60
C GLY A 44 -9.38 4.48 9.00
N ASN A 45 -8.73 3.58 8.27
CA ASN A 45 -7.30 3.32 8.41
C ASN A 45 -6.62 3.46 7.05
N ASN A 46 -5.75 4.46 6.91
CA ASN A 46 -4.95 4.58 5.70
C ASN A 46 -3.69 3.75 5.83
N LEU A 47 -3.61 2.64 5.09
CA LEU A 47 -2.43 1.75 5.06
C LEU A 47 -1.13 2.51 4.73
N LEU A 48 -1.22 3.59 3.95
CA LEU A 48 -0.05 4.40 3.58
C LEU A 48 0.30 5.46 4.62
N HIS A 49 -0.37 5.51 5.77
CA HIS A 49 -0.17 6.56 6.77
C HIS A 49 1.30 6.78 7.14
N LEU A 50 2.03 5.71 7.46
CA LEU A 50 3.45 5.83 7.86
C LEU A 50 4.34 6.22 6.68
N VAL A 51 4.05 5.73 5.47
CA VAL A 51 4.79 6.13 4.26
C VAL A 51 4.61 7.63 4.03
N ASN A 52 3.37 8.11 4.05
CA ASN A 52 3.02 9.51 3.86
C ASN A 52 3.68 10.39 4.93
N LYS A 53 3.55 10.00 6.22
CA LYS A 53 4.15 10.73 7.34
C LYS A 53 5.66 10.96 7.17
N TYR A 54 6.39 9.91 6.83
CA TYR A 54 7.84 10.02 6.67
C TYR A 54 8.24 10.71 5.38
N MET A 55 7.45 10.58 4.31
CA MET A 55 7.68 11.30 3.06
C MET A 55 7.43 12.80 3.23
N ASP A 56 6.38 13.20 3.95
CA ASP A 56 6.10 14.61 4.24
C ASP A 56 7.20 15.21 5.14
N ALA A 57 7.61 14.50 6.19
CA ALA A 57 8.73 14.92 7.03
C ALA A 57 10.05 15.07 6.25
N TYR A 58 10.30 14.18 5.27
CA TYR A 58 11.45 14.30 4.37
C TYR A 58 11.35 15.54 3.46
N LYS A 59 10.16 15.85 2.94
CA LYS A 59 9.95 17.06 2.13
C LYS A 59 10.21 18.35 2.92
N GLU A 60 9.89 18.34 4.22
CA GLU A 60 10.16 19.44 5.14
C GLU A 60 11.65 19.54 5.54
N ASN A 61 12.34 18.40 5.61
CA ASN A 61 13.76 18.31 5.95
C ASN A 61 14.52 17.36 5.01
N PRO A 62 14.85 17.79 3.79
CA PRO A 62 15.51 16.93 2.78
C PRO A 62 16.92 16.47 3.15
N ASP A 63 17.57 17.12 4.09
CA ASP A 63 18.92 16.75 4.55
C ASP A 63 18.88 15.50 5.43
N ASP A 64 17.74 15.19 6.04
CA ASP A 64 17.56 13.95 6.82
C ASP A 64 17.13 12.78 5.92
N ILE A 65 18.11 12.16 5.29
CA ILE A 65 17.91 10.98 4.42
C ILE A 65 17.26 9.82 5.18
N SER A 66 17.37 9.77 6.52
CA SER A 66 16.76 8.71 7.33
C SER A 66 15.23 8.70 7.23
N LEU A 67 14.61 9.85 7.04
CA LEU A 67 13.17 9.99 6.85
C LEU A 67 12.72 9.32 5.54
N LYS A 68 13.43 9.58 4.44
CA LYS A 68 13.16 8.92 3.15
C LYS A 68 13.34 7.41 3.26
N ALA A 69 14.42 6.94 3.89
CA ALA A 69 14.68 5.52 4.10
C ALA A 69 13.57 4.84 4.94
N ARG A 70 12.97 5.55 5.90
CA ARG A 70 11.81 5.04 6.65
C ARG A 70 10.55 4.93 5.77
N ALA A 71 10.27 5.93 4.92
CA ALA A 71 9.16 5.86 3.97
C ALA A 71 9.33 4.65 3.03
N GLU A 72 10.53 4.46 2.46
CA GLU A 72 10.87 3.31 1.61
C GLU A 72 10.67 1.97 2.34
N LYS A 73 11.13 1.88 3.59
CA LYS A 73 10.95 0.68 4.44
C LYS A 73 9.47 0.33 4.60
N TYR A 74 8.63 1.30 4.96
CA TYR A 74 7.21 1.05 5.17
C TYR A 74 6.48 0.74 3.85
N ALA A 75 6.83 1.40 2.75
CA ALA A 75 6.31 1.08 1.43
C ALA A 75 6.62 -0.39 1.06
N LYS A 76 7.85 -0.84 1.29
CA LYS A 76 8.25 -2.23 1.05
C LYS A 76 7.54 -3.23 1.97
N ILE A 77 7.36 -2.92 3.25
CA ILE A 77 6.60 -3.78 4.18
C ILE A 77 5.16 -3.94 3.70
N ILE A 78 4.50 -2.85 3.33
CA ILE A 78 3.12 -2.88 2.83
C ILE A 78 3.05 -3.71 1.54
N ALA A 79 3.91 -3.43 0.56
CA ALA A 79 3.95 -4.15 -0.70
C ALA A 79 4.17 -5.65 -0.48
N LYS A 80 5.13 -6.02 0.36
CA LYS A 80 5.41 -7.42 0.71
C LYS A 80 4.20 -8.10 1.34
N THR A 81 3.58 -7.46 2.33
CA THR A 81 2.39 -8.00 3.01
C THR A 81 1.22 -8.19 2.03
N LEU A 82 1.00 -7.24 1.13
CA LEU A 82 -0.06 -7.33 0.12
C LEU A 82 0.19 -8.45 -0.89
N ILE A 83 1.43 -8.59 -1.36
CA ILE A 83 1.76 -9.57 -2.41
C ILE A 83 1.85 -11.00 -1.86
N TYR A 84 2.49 -11.18 -0.71
CA TYR A 84 2.74 -12.52 -0.16
C TYR A 84 1.73 -12.97 0.89
N GLY A 85 1.02 -12.04 1.55
CA GLY A 85 0.20 -12.37 2.70
C GLY A 85 1.04 -12.97 3.82
N ASP A 86 0.62 -14.12 4.33
CA ASP A 86 1.35 -14.89 5.35
C ASP A 86 2.43 -15.82 4.78
N GLY A 87 2.57 -15.86 3.43
CA GLY A 87 3.56 -16.69 2.74
C GLY A 87 4.88 -15.96 2.53
N ASP A 88 5.83 -16.69 1.94
CA ASP A 88 7.09 -16.14 1.46
C ASP A 88 7.34 -16.52 -0.02
N ALA A 89 8.39 -15.97 -0.62
CA ALA A 89 8.75 -16.22 -2.01
C ALA A 89 8.97 -17.71 -2.32
N SER A 90 9.42 -18.50 -1.35
CA SER A 90 9.69 -19.94 -1.52
C SER A 90 8.42 -20.75 -1.78
N ALA A 91 7.26 -20.28 -1.30
CA ALA A 91 5.97 -20.93 -1.50
C ALA A 91 5.49 -20.89 -2.97
N TYR A 92 6.04 -20.01 -3.79
CA TYR A 92 5.60 -19.78 -5.17
C TYR A 92 6.43 -20.46 -6.25
N GLY A 93 7.52 -21.14 -5.88
CA GLY A 93 8.35 -21.98 -6.78
C GLY A 93 8.75 -21.22 -8.05
N GLN A 94 8.42 -21.77 -9.23
CA GLN A 94 8.74 -21.16 -10.53
C GLN A 94 8.07 -19.80 -10.77
N ASN A 95 7.02 -19.45 -10.03
CA ASN A 95 6.34 -18.17 -10.14
C ASN A 95 6.95 -17.07 -9.24
N ALA A 96 7.98 -17.40 -8.44
CA ALA A 96 8.62 -16.44 -7.51
C ALA A 96 9.01 -15.13 -8.20
N PHE A 97 9.53 -15.20 -9.43
CA PHE A 97 9.89 -14.02 -10.22
C PHE A 97 8.72 -13.03 -10.39
N PHE A 98 7.51 -13.52 -10.66
CA PHE A 98 6.35 -12.65 -10.86
C PHE A 98 5.92 -11.97 -9.56
N TYR A 99 6.02 -12.68 -8.43
CA TYR A 99 5.69 -12.14 -7.12
C TYR A 99 6.72 -11.13 -6.65
N ASP A 100 8.02 -11.42 -6.77
CA ASP A 100 9.10 -10.49 -6.44
C ASP A 100 9.02 -9.21 -7.29
N SER A 101 8.76 -9.37 -8.58
CA SER A 101 8.59 -8.24 -9.51
C SER A 101 7.33 -7.42 -9.18
N ALA A 102 6.24 -8.08 -8.76
CA ALA A 102 5.01 -7.41 -8.34
C ALA A 102 5.19 -6.66 -7.01
N GLU A 103 5.96 -7.21 -6.04
CA GLU A 103 6.36 -6.50 -4.82
C GLU A 103 7.14 -5.23 -5.16
N GLY A 104 8.12 -5.34 -6.04
CA GLY A 104 8.92 -4.19 -6.50
C GLY A 104 8.08 -3.13 -7.20
N LEU A 105 7.20 -3.52 -8.11
CA LEU A 105 6.24 -2.65 -8.78
C LEU A 105 5.34 -1.93 -7.78
N MET A 106 4.74 -2.67 -6.86
CA MET A 106 3.86 -2.13 -5.81
C MET A 106 4.60 -1.13 -4.93
N THR A 107 5.82 -1.46 -4.47
CA THR A 107 6.67 -0.56 -3.69
C THR A 107 6.94 0.74 -4.45
N SER A 108 7.29 0.63 -5.74
CA SER A 108 7.52 1.78 -6.62
C SER A 108 6.29 2.68 -6.70
N VAL A 109 5.11 2.11 -6.96
CA VAL A 109 3.86 2.87 -7.10
C VAL A 109 3.43 3.51 -5.77
N ILE A 110 3.59 2.83 -4.64
CA ILE A 110 3.33 3.40 -3.31
C ILE A 110 4.20 4.64 -3.07
N LEU A 111 5.50 4.56 -3.39
CA LEU A 111 6.42 5.69 -3.23
C LEU A 111 6.06 6.85 -4.15
N LEU A 112 5.69 6.58 -5.40
CA LEU A 112 5.25 7.63 -6.34
C LEU A 112 4.01 8.37 -5.82
N ILE A 113 3.04 7.65 -5.29
CA ILE A 113 1.83 8.24 -4.72
C ILE A 113 2.17 9.06 -3.47
N ALA A 114 2.98 8.55 -2.57
CA ALA A 114 3.38 9.28 -1.36
C ALA A 114 4.18 10.56 -1.67
N GLU A 115 4.99 10.54 -2.74
CA GLU A 115 5.85 11.65 -3.10
C GLU A 115 5.13 12.71 -3.93
N PHE A 116 4.28 12.31 -4.90
CA PHE A 116 3.76 13.21 -5.94
C PHE A 116 2.25 13.44 -5.90
N ALA A 117 1.45 12.54 -5.28
CA ALA A 117 0.01 12.71 -5.26
C ALA A 117 -0.44 13.76 -4.23
N GLU A 118 -1.62 14.33 -4.46
CA GLU A 118 -2.27 15.20 -3.50
C GLU A 118 -2.58 14.45 -2.18
N PRO A 119 -2.55 15.10 -1.01
CA PRO A 119 -2.75 14.44 0.28
C PRO A 119 -4.00 13.55 0.35
N LYS A 120 -5.12 13.99 -0.24
CA LYS A 120 -6.38 13.24 -0.29
C LYS A 120 -6.34 11.99 -1.18
N GLU A 121 -5.34 11.89 -2.04
CA GLU A 121 -5.17 10.77 -2.99
C GLU A 121 -4.11 9.76 -2.54
N ARG A 122 -3.45 10.01 -1.40
CA ARG A 122 -2.37 9.17 -0.89
C ARG A 122 -2.90 7.98 -0.08
N HIS A 123 -3.58 7.05 -0.75
CA HIS A 123 -4.19 5.87 -0.15
C HIS A 123 -4.14 4.66 -1.11
N ILE A 124 -4.46 3.48 -0.61
CA ILE A 124 -4.32 2.22 -1.35
C ILE A 124 -5.18 2.14 -2.62
N VAL A 125 -6.34 2.80 -2.64
CA VAL A 125 -7.20 2.84 -3.85
C VAL A 125 -6.49 3.56 -4.99
N SER A 126 -5.73 4.62 -4.70
CA SER A 126 -4.94 5.33 -5.72
C SER A 126 -3.80 4.46 -6.25
N VAL A 127 -3.21 3.61 -5.40
CA VAL A 127 -2.23 2.60 -5.85
C VAL A 127 -2.87 1.65 -6.88
N PHE A 128 -4.05 1.14 -6.56
CA PHE A 128 -4.80 0.25 -7.46
C PHE A 128 -5.13 0.93 -8.80
N LYS A 129 -5.70 2.12 -8.75
CA LYS A 129 -6.05 2.89 -9.96
C LYS A 129 -4.82 3.19 -10.82
N LEU A 130 -3.73 3.63 -10.18
CA LEU A 130 -2.50 3.95 -10.91
C LEU A 130 -1.94 2.69 -11.60
N ILE A 131 -1.90 1.53 -10.93
CA ILE A 131 -1.44 0.28 -11.57
C ILE A 131 -2.34 -0.06 -12.76
N GLN A 132 -3.67 0.09 -12.66
CA GLN A 132 -4.58 -0.13 -13.79
C GLN A 132 -4.31 0.81 -14.97
N GLU A 133 -4.11 2.10 -14.72
CA GLU A 133 -3.80 3.10 -15.74
C GLU A 133 -2.44 2.83 -16.40
N LEU A 134 -1.46 2.38 -15.63
CA LEU A 134 -0.13 2.06 -16.12
C LEU A 134 -0.09 0.82 -17.04
N MET A 135 -1.12 -0.04 -16.97
CA MET A 135 -1.28 -1.18 -17.88
C MET A 135 -1.72 -0.76 -19.29
N ALA A 136 -2.29 0.42 -19.45
CA ALA A 136 -2.74 0.89 -20.76
C ALA A 136 -1.54 1.07 -21.71
N PRO A 137 -1.68 0.67 -22.99
CA PRO A 137 -0.63 0.88 -23.97
C PRO A 137 -0.35 2.37 -24.15
N SER A 138 0.93 2.72 -24.26
CA SER A 138 1.32 4.11 -24.52
C SER A 138 1.37 4.40 -26.02
N ASN A 139 1.37 5.68 -26.38
CA ASN A 139 1.57 6.13 -27.76
C ASN A 139 3.02 6.00 -28.24
N VAL A 140 3.94 5.58 -27.38
CA VAL A 140 5.36 5.38 -27.70
C VAL A 140 5.62 3.89 -27.92
N LYS A 141 6.01 3.54 -29.14
CA LYS A 141 6.31 2.15 -29.51
C LYS A 141 7.35 1.52 -28.57
N GLY A 142 7.03 0.36 -28.02
CA GLY A 142 7.91 -0.40 -27.13
C GLY A 142 7.98 0.12 -25.68
N LYS A 143 7.13 1.09 -25.28
CA LYS A 143 7.02 1.56 -23.90
C LYS A 143 5.58 1.56 -23.42
N ASN A 144 5.36 1.14 -22.19
CA ASN A 144 4.10 1.33 -21.49
C ASN A 144 4.07 2.67 -20.72
N HIS A 145 2.91 3.04 -20.20
CA HIS A 145 2.77 4.29 -19.43
C HIS A 145 3.65 4.32 -18.19
N PHE A 146 3.89 3.17 -17.54
CA PHE A 146 4.76 3.08 -16.37
C PHE A 146 6.22 3.42 -16.71
N GLN A 147 6.73 2.87 -17.81
CA GLN A 147 8.08 3.19 -18.28
C GLN A 147 8.22 4.68 -18.60
N LEU A 148 7.21 5.27 -19.26
CA LEU A 148 7.21 6.71 -19.56
C LEU A 148 7.17 7.59 -18.31
N LEU A 149 6.43 7.16 -17.28
CA LEU A 149 6.37 7.84 -16.00
C LEU A 149 7.73 7.82 -15.31
N LEU A 150 8.35 6.63 -15.23
CA LEU A 150 9.64 6.47 -14.57
C LEU A 150 10.78 7.16 -15.33
N ASP A 151 10.72 7.23 -16.66
CA ASP A 151 11.73 7.93 -17.47
C ASP A 151 11.80 9.44 -17.16
N ARG A 152 10.75 10.01 -16.57
CA ARG A 152 10.73 11.43 -16.14
C ARG A 152 11.44 11.64 -14.80
N LEU A 153 11.74 10.58 -14.07
CA LEU A 153 12.40 10.64 -12.76
C LEU A 153 13.92 10.60 -12.94
N PRO A 154 14.69 11.16 -11.99
CA PRO A 154 16.13 10.99 -11.94
C PRO A 154 16.54 9.51 -11.96
N MET A 155 17.72 9.22 -12.50
CA MET A 155 18.20 7.82 -12.66
C MET A 155 18.40 7.10 -11.33
N ASP A 156 18.73 7.83 -10.28
CA ASP A 156 18.94 7.34 -8.92
C ASP A 156 17.65 7.32 -8.08
N HIS A 157 16.50 7.66 -8.67
CA HIS A 157 15.24 7.68 -7.95
C HIS A 157 14.82 6.27 -7.51
N LYS A 158 14.47 6.10 -6.24
CA LYS A 158 14.18 4.78 -5.64
C LYS A 158 13.00 4.05 -6.29
N ALA A 159 11.98 4.76 -6.76
CA ALA A 159 10.90 4.13 -7.50
C ALA A 159 11.39 3.40 -8.77
N ARG A 160 12.40 3.93 -9.46
CA ARG A 160 13.03 3.22 -10.60
C ARG A 160 13.74 1.94 -10.16
N TRP A 161 14.44 1.98 -9.04
CA TRP A 161 15.17 0.82 -8.52
C TRP A 161 14.23 -0.31 -8.14
N PHE A 162 13.17 0.00 -7.39
CA PHE A 162 12.18 -1.01 -6.99
C PHE A 162 11.44 -1.61 -8.19
N ALA A 163 11.16 -0.81 -9.22
CA ALA A 163 10.53 -1.29 -10.44
C ALA A 163 11.49 -2.06 -11.38
N GLY A 164 12.79 -2.08 -11.11
CA GLY A 164 13.81 -2.55 -12.04
C GLY A 164 13.57 -3.95 -12.59
N ALA A 165 13.19 -4.91 -11.75
CA ALA A 165 12.89 -6.27 -12.18
C ALA A 165 11.66 -6.32 -13.11
N ALA A 166 10.60 -5.59 -12.77
CA ALA A 166 9.40 -5.47 -13.60
C ALA A 166 9.71 -4.80 -14.94
N LEU A 167 10.53 -3.74 -14.94
CA LEU A 167 10.89 -3.00 -16.15
C LEU A 167 11.80 -3.79 -17.11
N SER A 168 12.65 -4.67 -16.58
CA SER A 168 13.53 -5.53 -17.38
C SER A 168 12.81 -6.74 -17.98
N ALA A 169 11.59 -7.02 -17.51
CA ALA A 169 10.76 -8.09 -18.05
C ALA A 169 10.26 -7.73 -19.46
N GLY A 170 10.16 -8.72 -20.34
CA GLY A 170 9.48 -8.53 -21.62
C GLY A 170 8.00 -8.16 -21.45
N GLU A 171 7.38 -7.63 -22.49
CA GLU A 171 6.01 -7.11 -22.45
C GLU A 171 4.99 -8.11 -21.86
N GLN A 172 5.08 -9.38 -22.26
CA GLN A 172 4.22 -10.45 -21.75
C GLN A 172 4.44 -10.73 -20.26
N ALA A 173 5.69 -10.73 -19.81
CA ALA A 173 6.02 -10.93 -18.40
C ALA A 173 5.59 -9.73 -17.54
N MET A 174 5.72 -8.50 -18.07
CA MET A 174 5.23 -7.29 -17.41
C MET A 174 3.70 -7.35 -17.20
N ALA A 175 2.94 -7.79 -18.20
CA ALA A 175 1.49 -7.98 -18.06
C ALA A 175 1.16 -8.98 -16.94
N SER A 176 1.92 -10.05 -16.80
CA SER A 176 1.77 -11.04 -15.73
C SER A 176 2.10 -10.46 -14.36
N VAL A 177 3.16 -9.66 -14.25
CA VAL A 177 3.54 -8.95 -13.02
C VAL A 177 2.43 -8.00 -12.57
N MET A 178 1.91 -7.19 -13.49
CA MET A 178 0.83 -6.23 -13.20
C MET A 178 -0.47 -6.96 -12.80
N SER A 179 -0.82 -8.04 -13.52
CA SER A 179 -1.97 -8.88 -13.20
C SER A 179 -1.85 -9.49 -11.79
N THR A 180 -0.64 -9.94 -11.41
CA THR A 180 -0.37 -10.46 -10.07
C THR A 180 -0.59 -9.38 -9.02
N ALA A 181 -0.04 -8.17 -9.22
CA ALA A 181 -0.22 -7.06 -8.30
C ALA A 181 -1.70 -6.67 -8.13
N LEU A 182 -2.46 -6.55 -9.23
CA LEU A 182 -3.88 -6.23 -9.19
C LEU A 182 -4.72 -7.32 -8.54
N SER A 183 -4.43 -8.58 -8.81
CA SER A 183 -5.15 -9.72 -8.19
C SER A 183 -5.00 -9.68 -6.67
N ARG A 184 -3.82 -9.34 -6.16
CA ARG A 184 -3.59 -9.22 -4.73
C ARG A 184 -4.29 -8.00 -4.12
N LEU A 185 -4.31 -6.88 -4.81
CA LEU A 185 -5.07 -5.70 -4.38
C LEU A 185 -6.58 -5.94 -4.39
N ASN A 186 -7.10 -6.66 -5.37
CA ASN A 186 -8.53 -6.99 -5.45
C ASN A 186 -9.04 -7.75 -4.22
N SER A 187 -8.22 -8.55 -3.57
CA SER A 187 -8.61 -9.25 -2.34
C SER A 187 -8.96 -8.30 -1.19
N PHE A 188 -8.46 -7.06 -1.22
CA PHE A 188 -8.81 -6.01 -0.26
C PHE A 188 -10.13 -5.29 -0.59
N PHE A 189 -10.57 -5.33 -1.85
CA PHE A 189 -11.79 -4.66 -2.30
C PHE A 189 -12.98 -5.63 -2.46
N GLY A 190 -12.75 -6.94 -2.30
CA GLY A 190 -13.70 -8.00 -2.65
C GLY A 190 -14.82 -8.27 -1.64
N TYR A 191 -14.94 -7.50 -0.56
CA TYR A 191 -15.98 -7.68 0.46
C TYR A 191 -16.83 -6.43 0.66
N GLY A 192 -17.43 -5.93 -0.41
CA GLY A 192 -18.37 -4.81 -0.32
C GLY A 192 -19.05 -4.56 -1.67
N ASP A 193 -20.31 -4.39 -1.63
CA ASP A 193 -21.28 -4.02 -2.67
C ASP A 193 -20.92 -2.72 -3.46
N GLY A 194 -19.69 -2.60 -3.92
CA GLY A 194 -19.23 -1.50 -4.79
C GLY A 194 -18.88 -0.19 -4.09
N THR A 195 -19.10 -0.07 -2.80
CA THR A 195 -18.59 1.04 -1.98
C THR A 195 -17.29 0.60 -1.34
N GLY A 196 -16.18 0.76 -2.05
CA GLY A 196 -14.86 0.31 -1.61
C GLY A 196 -14.53 0.79 -0.21
N VAL A 197 -14.47 -0.16 0.73
CA VAL A 197 -13.96 0.12 2.06
C VAL A 197 -12.46 0.14 1.97
N VAL A 198 -11.92 1.30 2.14
CA VAL A 198 -10.50 1.52 2.34
C VAL A 198 -10.22 1.27 3.82
N LEU A 199 -9.65 0.11 4.14
CA LEU A 199 -9.06 -0.16 5.44
C LEU A 199 -7.75 0.59 5.59
#